data_4a848b490efdabc0aad1537c106cb00d
#
_entry.id   4a848b490efdabc0aad1537c106cb00d
#
_cell.length_a   1.000
_cell.length_b   1.000
_cell.length_c   1.000
_cell.angle_alpha   90.00
_cell.angle_beta   90.00
_cell.angle_gamma   90.00
#
_symmetry.space_group_name_H-M   'P 1'
#
loop_
_entity.id
_entity.type
_entity.pdbx_description
1 polymer ?
#
loop_
_entity_poly.entity_id
_entity_poly.type
_entity_poly.pdbx_seq_one_letter_code
_entity_poly.pdbx_strand_id
1 'polypeptide(L)'
;MKFSSYLDPQFIFTDLKGTTPEEIIKEMVGRIAEKDKKVSEFKEQIISSVIKREREISTGMGNGIAIPHARMEKFDDFIVSIGVLENPIEVEIAATNKLDEVKLVFLIVSDVLKNKNILKVMSAVSRIATKHKDLLAKIKEEKRAAKIVSYI
;
A
#
# COMPACT_ATOMS: atom_id res chain seq x y z
N MET A 1 -14.21 -7.64 -11.17
CA MET A 1 -13.69 -6.26 -11.28
C MET A 1 -12.17 -6.29 -11.33
N LYS A 2 -11.57 -5.59 -12.26
CA LYS A 2 -10.10 -5.56 -12.40
C LYS A 2 -9.46 -4.74 -11.28
N PHE A 3 -8.26 -5.14 -10.87
CA PHE A 3 -7.50 -4.41 -9.86
C PHE A 3 -7.30 -2.93 -10.23
N SER A 4 -7.01 -2.65 -11.51
CA SER A 4 -6.81 -1.27 -11.98
C SER A 4 -8.01 -0.36 -11.72
N SER A 5 -9.22 -0.91 -11.58
CA SER A 5 -10.41 -0.12 -11.28
C SER A 5 -10.40 0.48 -9.87
N TYR A 6 -9.56 -0.04 -8.96
CA TYR A 6 -9.39 0.50 -7.61
C TYR A 6 -8.32 1.58 -7.55
N LEU A 7 -7.56 1.79 -8.63
CA LEU A 7 -6.39 2.67 -8.62
C LEU A 7 -6.73 4.04 -9.17
N ASP A 8 -6.25 5.07 -8.46
CA ASP A 8 -6.31 6.45 -8.89
C ASP A 8 -4.87 6.96 -8.96
N PRO A 9 -4.41 7.49 -10.10
CA PRO A 9 -3.04 8.00 -10.21
C PRO A 9 -2.69 9.07 -9.17
N GLN A 10 -3.67 9.78 -8.62
CA GLN A 10 -3.43 10.77 -7.57
C GLN A 10 -2.92 10.14 -6.28
N PHE A 11 -3.18 8.84 -6.07
CA PHE A 11 -2.77 8.11 -4.87
C PHE A 11 -1.62 7.13 -5.17
N ILE A 12 -0.87 7.38 -6.22
CA ILE A 12 0.33 6.63 -6.56
C ILE A 12 1.54 7.57 -6.43
N PHE A 13 2.46 7.20 -5.56
CA PHE A 13 3.63 8.02 -5.23
C PHE A 13 4.90 7.25 -5.58
N THR A 14 5.81 7.88 -6.32
CA THR A 14 7.01 7.21 -6.83
C THR A 14 8.30 7.73 -6.21
N ASP A 15 8.20 8.55 -5.18
CA ASP A 15 9.30 9.27 -4.56
C ASP A 15 9.26 9.25 -3.03
N LEU A 16 8.76 8.17 -2.45
CA LEU A 16 8.66 8.07 -1.00
C LEU A 16 10.05 7.97 -0.37
N LYS A 17 10.26 8.72 0.71
CA LYS A 17 11.58 8.89 1.34
C LYS A 17 11.70 8.30 2.72
N GLY A 18 10.62 7.81 3.30
CA GLY A 18 10.66 7.18 4.63
C GLY A 18 11.63 6.01 4.68
N THR A 19 12.17 5.74 5.87
CA THR A 19 13.17 4.69 6.10
C THR A 19 12.66 3.56 6.98
N THR A 20 11.44 3.66 7.48
CA THR A 20 10.77 2.62 8.27
C THR A 20 9.34 2.44 7.77
N PRO A 21 8.71 1.29 8.06
CA PRO A 21 7.30 1.11 7.68
C PRO A 21 6.39 2.21 8.25
N GLU A 22 6.61 2.64 9.48
CA GLU A 22 5.80 3.70 10.09
C GLU A 22 5.96 5.03 9.38
N GLU A 23 7.19 5.41 9.01
CA GLU A 23 7.45 6.63 8.27
C GLU A 23 6.79 6.60 6.90
N ILE A 24 6.84 5.46 6.20
CA ILE A 24 6.20 5.29 4.90
C ILE A 24 4.68 5.42 5.02
N ILE A 25 4.08 4.79 6.03
CA ILE A 25 2.64 4.89 6.28
C ILE A 25 2.24 6.35 6.50
N LYS A 26 2.95 7.06 7.35
CA LYS A 26 2.68 8.48 7.62
C LYS A 26 2.83 9.34 6.38
N GLU A 27 3.86 9.09 5.59
CA GLU A 27 4.12 9.82 4.36
C GLU A 27 3.00 9.60 3.34
N MET A 28 2.60 8.35 3.12
CA MET A 28 1.53 8.03 2.17
C MET A 28 0.18 8.62 2.60
N VAL A 29 -0.22 8.40 3.85
CA VAL A 29 -1.49 8.93 4.36
C VAL A 29 -1.49 10.45 4.32
N GLY A 30 -0.39 11.10 4.69
CA GLY A 30 -0.26 12.55 4.63
C GLY A 30 -0.46 13.09 3.23
N ARG A 31 0.13 12.45 2.22
CA ARG A 31 0.01 12.88 0.82
C ARG A 31 -1.38 12.62 0.26
N ILE A 32 -2.02 11.51 0.64
CA ILE A 32 -3.42 11.25 0.25
C ILE A 32 -4.34 12.30 0.87
N ALA A 33 -4.12 12.65 2.12
CA ALA A 33 -4.92 13.64 2.84
C ALA A 33 -4.91 15.02 2.17
N GLU A 34 -3.83 15.37 1.48
CA GLU A 34 -3.75 16.62 0.73
C GLU A 34 -4.74 16.67 -0.44
N LYS A 35 -5.18 15.51 -0.92
CA LYS A 35 -6.03 15.39 -2.12
C LYS A 35 -7.41 14.82 -1.84
N ASP A 36 -7.63 14.24 -0.67
CA ASP A 36 -8.89 13.58 -0.32
C ASP A 36 -9.39 14.09 1.02
N LYS A 37 -10.59 14.67 1.02
CA LYS A 37 -11.16 15.30 2.19
C LYS A 37 -11.48 14.31 3.31
N LYS A 38 -12.00 13.12 2.98
CA LYS A 38 -12.29 12.09 3.98
C LYS A 38 -11.02 11.60 4.66
N VAL A 39 -9.98 11.37 3.89
CA VAL A 39 -8.69 10.97 4.44
C VAL A 39 -8.13 12.07 5.32
N SER A 40 -8.27 13.34 4.92
CA SER A 40 -7.85 14.47 5.75
C SER A 40 -8.59 14.50 7.09
N GLU A 41 -9.90 14.29 7.08
CA GLU A 41 -10.72 14.27 8.29
C GLU A 41 -10.33 13.13 9.24
N PHE A 42 -9.97 11.96 8.72
CA PHE A 42 -9.65 10.78 9.49
C PHE A 42 -8.15 10.50 9.56
N LYS A 43 -7.30 11.44 9.16
CA LYS A 43 -5.86 11.25 8.98
C LYS A 43 -5.19 10.59 10.17
N GLU A 44 -5.38 11.12 11.37
CA GLU A 44 -4.71 10.59 12.56
C GLU A 44 -5.22 9.20 12.94
N GLN A 45 -6.52 8.96 12.80
CA GLN A 45 -7.12 7.65 13.06
C GLN A 45 -6.62 6.62 12.04
N ILE A 46 -6.50 6.99 10.78
CA ILE A 46 -5.99 6.10 9.73
C ILE A 46 -4.53 5.72 10.04
N ILE A 47 -3.68 6.70 10.30
CA ILE A 47 -2.27 6.46 10.61
C ILE A 47 -2.15 5.53 11.82
N SER A 48 -2.86 5.83 12.89
CA SER A 48 -2.85 5.03 14.11
C SER A 48 -3.29 3.59 13.86
N SER A 49 -4.38 3.40 13.11
CA SER A 49 -4.93 2.07 12.83
C SER A 49 -4.01 1.25 11.94
N VAL A 50 -3.43 1.84 10.90
CA VAL A 50 -2.51 1.14 10.01
C VAL A 50 -1.24 0.74 10.75
N ILE A 51 -0.67 1.64 11.54
CA ILE A 51 0.53 1.35 12.33
C ILE A 51 0.27 0.26 13.36
N LYS A 52 -0.86 0.32 14.05
CA LYS A 52 -1.25 -0.70 15.03
C LYS A 52 -1.33 -2.08 14.37
N ARG A 53 -1.97 -2.15 13.19
CA ARG A 53 -2.10 -3.41 12.45
C ARG A 53 -0.72 -3.93 12.02
N GLU A 54 0.16 -3.06 11.56
CA GLU A 54 1.50 -3.43 11.12
C GLU A 54 2.36 -3.95 12.27
N ARG A 55 2.19 -3.39 13.47
CA ARG A 55 2.91 -3.83 14.68
C ARG A 55 2.45 -5.18 15.18
N GLU A 56 1.20 -5.56 14.95
CA GLU A 56 0.69 -6.87 15.36
C GLU A 56 1.37 -7.98 14.57
N ILE A 57 1.36 -7.89 13.26
CA ILE A 57 2.03 -8.82 12.34
C ILE A 57 2.44 -8.03 11.10
N SER A 58 3.70 -8.11 10.73
CA SER A 58 4.18 -7.45 9.52
C SER A 58 3.39 -7.88 8.28
N THR A 59 3.16 -6.93 7.38
CA THR A 59 2.49 -7.19 6.10
C THR A 59 3.48 -7.42 4.95
N GLY A 60 4.75 -7.62 5.25
CA GLY A 60 5.76 -8.00 4.24
C GLY A 60 5.41 -9.31 3.59
N MET A 61 5.37 -9.34 2.25
CA MET A 61 4.96 -10.50 1.47
C MET A 61 6.11 -11.27 0.84
N GLY A 62 7.32 -10.72 0.88
CA GLY A 62 8.42 -11.17 0.04
C GLY A 62 8.39 -10.44 -1.30
N ASN A 63 9.40 -10.69 -2.12
CA ASN A 63 9.56 -10.07 -3.45
C ASN A 63 9.57 -8.53 -3.42
N GLY A 64 9.94 -7.95 -2.28
CA GLY A 64 10.06 -6.51 -2.13
C GLY A 64 8.74 -5.76 -1.97
N ILE A 65 7.68 -6.43 -1.53
CA ILE A 65 6.34 -5.86 -1.37
C ILE A 65 5.87 -5.92 0.09
N ALA A 66 5.20 -4.86 0.53
CA ALA A 66 4.43 -4.86 1.78
C ALA A 66 3.02 -4.29 1.51
N ILE A 67 2.05 -4.73 2.30
CA ILE A 67 0.65 -4.28 2.17
C ILE A 67 0.12 -3.79 3.51
N PRO A 68 0.58 -2.64 4.00
CA PRO A 68 -0.03 -2.06 5.20
C PRO A 68 -1.50 -1.71 4.92
N HIS A 69 -2.35 -1.97 5.90
CA HIS A 69 -3.79 -1.73 5.71
C HIS A 69 -4.51 -1.52 7.02
N ALA A 70 -5.69 -0.93 6.95
CA ALA A 70 -6.58 -0.79 8.08
C ALA A 70 -8.04 -0.93 7.64
N ARG A 71 -8.85 -1.45 8.55
CA ARG A 71 -10.29 -1.48 8.44
C ARG A 71 -10.83 -0.48 9.46
N MET A 72 -11.53 0.55 8.98
CA MET A 72 -11.97 1.66 9.78
C MET A 72 -13.49 1.65 9.95
N GLU A 73 -13.95 1.93 11.15
CA GLU A 73 -15.38 2.19 11.36
C GLU A 73 -15.70 3.61 10.92
N LYS A 74 -16.88 3.81 10.32
CA LYS A 74 -17.41 5.12 9.92
C LYS A 74 -16.58 5.88 8.88
N PHE A 75 -15.63 5.21 8.25
CA PHE A 75 -14.81 5.83 7.19
C PHE A 75 -15.57 5.99 5.87
N ASP A 76 -16.47 5.06 5.57
CA ASP A 76 -17.36 5.06 4.40
C ASP A 76 -16.63 5.25 3.07
N ASP A 77 -15.44 4.66 2.92
CA ASP A 77 -14.68 4.75 1.69
C ASP A 77 -13.76 3.52 1.55
N PHE A 78 -13.16 3.40 0.39
CA PHE A 78 -12.19 2.35 0.09
C PHE A 78 -11.07 2.95 -0.75
N ILE A 79 -9.86 3.02 -0.18
CA ILE A 79 -8.72 3.66 -0.82
C ILE A 79 -7.59 2.66 -0.99
N VAL A 80 -7.03 2.61 -2.20
CA VAL A 80 -5.82 1.86 -2.51
C VAL A 80 -4.77 2.85 -3.00
N SER A 81 -3.63 2.84 -2.35
CA SER A 81 -2.49 3.69 -2.71
C SER A 81 -1.29 2.82 -3.01
N ILE A 82 -0.51 3.19 -4.00
CA ILE A 82 0.74 2.52 -4.34
C ILE A 82 1.89 3.48 -4.04
N GLY A 83 2.89 2.99 -3.32
CA GLY A 83 4.10 3.75 -3.03
C GLY A 83 5.33 3.03 -3.54
N VAL A 84 6.12 3.71 -4.36
CA VAL A 84 7.44 3.24 -4.75
C VAL A 84 8.44 4.03 -3.92
N LEU A 85 9.30 3.34 -3.18
CA LEU A 85 10.25 3.95 -2.28
C LEU A 85 11.49 4.39 -3.05
N GLU A 86 12.03 5.55 -2.71
CA GLU A 86 13.28 6.03 -3.27
C GLU A 86 14.42 5.06 -2.91
N ASN A 87 14.44 4.61 -1.66
CA ASN A 87 15.40 3.62 -1.18
C ASN A 87 14.64 2.47 -0.52
N PRO A 88 15.06 1.20 -0.74
CA PRO A 88 14.42 0.07 -0.07
C PRO A 88 14.51 0.17 1.45
N ILE A 89 13.52 -0.39 2.13
CA ILE A 89 13.52 -0.51 3.58
C ILE A 89 13.46 -1.98 3.98
N GLU A 90 14.02 -2.33 5.13
CA GLU A 90 13.92 -3.68 5.67
C GLU A 90 12.57 -3.91 6.32
N VAL A 91 11.89 -4.97 5.92
CA VAL A 91 10.59 -5.37 6.47
C VAL A 91 10.62 -6.88 6.73
N GLU A 92 10.15 -7.30 7.88
CA GLU A 92 10.05 -8.72 8.19
C GLU A 92 8.91 -9.37 7.43
N ILE A 93 9.18 -10.54 6.86
CA ILE A 93 8.14 -11.38 6.25
C ILE A 93 7.58 -12.28 7.35
N ALA A 94 6.32 -12.07 7.74
CA ALA A 94 5.72 -12.79 8.87
C ALA A 94 5.77 -14.32 8.70
N ALA A 95 5.56 -14.82 7.48
CA ALA A 95 5.52 -16.26 7.21
C ALA A 95 6.87 -16.96 7.44
N THR A 96 7.99 -16.26 7.28
CA THR A 96 9.34 -16.85 7.34
C THR A 96 10.22 -16.25 8.42
N ASN A 97 9.82 -15.16 9.03
CA ASN A 97 10.60 -14.34 9.98
C ASN A 97 11.92 -13.84 9.37
N LYS A 98 12.04 -13.82 8.05
CA LYS A 98 13.21 -13.29 7.35
C LYS A 98 12.99 -11.82 7.01
N LEU A 99 14.08 -11.07 6.92
CA LEU A 99 14.04 -9.68 6.46
C LEU A 99 14.03 -9.64 4.94
N ASP A 100 13.25 -8.72 4.39
CA ASP A 100 13.15 -8.48 2.95
C ASP A 100 13.39 -7.00 2.69
N GLU A 101 14.03 -6.68 1.58
CA GLU A 101 14.16 -5.30 1.13
C GLU A 101 12.92 -4.92 0.35
N VAL A 102 12.08 -4.07 0.96
CA VAL A 102 10.82 -3.63 0.35
C VAL A 102 11.03 -2.31 -0.36
N LYS A 103 10.62 -2.26 -1.62
CA LYS A 103 10.64 -1.04 -2.44
C LYS A 103 9.24 -0.64 -2.90
N LEU A 104 8.26 -1.51 -2.78
CA LEU A 104 6.90 -1.28 -3.25
C LEU A 104 5.89 -1.53 -2.13
N VAL A 105 5.05 -0.55 -1.87
CA VAL A 105 4.05 -0.61 -0.79
C VAL A 105 2.66 -0.38 -1.37
N PHE A 106 1.73 -1.27 -1.04
CA PHE A 106 0.30 -1.11 -1.33
C PHE A 106 -0.40 -0.79 -0.02
N LEU A 107 -0.88 0.43 0.11
CA LEU A 107 -1.62 0.86 1.30
C LEU A 107 -3.11 0.77 1.01
N ILE A 108 -3.84 0.07 1.87
CA ILE A 108 -5.29 -0.09 1.73
C ILE A 108 -5.97 0.43 2.98
N VAL A 109 -6.91 1.36 2.80
CA VAL A 109 -7.75 1.85 3.89
C VAL A 109 -9.20 1.60 3.50
N SER A 110 -9.92 0.86 4.33
CA SER A 110 -11.27 0.41 4.01
C SER A 110 -12.21 0.61 5.19
N ASP A 111 -13.48 0.90 4.88
CA ASP A 111 -14.56 0.70 5.82
C ASP A 111 -14.65 -0.79 6.17
N VAL A 112 -14.94 -1.12 7.42
CA VAL A 112 -15.12 -2.52 7.87
C VAL A 112 -16.21 -3.25 7.08
N LEU A 113 -17.19 -2.51 6.54
CA LEU A 113 -18.26 -3.09 5.73
C LEU A 113 -17.84 -3.47 4.32
N LYS A 114 -16.63 -3.06 3.88
CA LYS A 114 -16.11 -3.33 2.54
C LYS A 114 -15.00 -4.39 2.54
N ASN A 115 -15.04 -5.33 3.47
CA ASN A 115 -14.03 -6.38 3.62
C ASN A 115 -13.79 -7.20 2.35
N LYS A 116 -14.82 -7.44 1.54
CA LYS A 116 -14.68 -8.20 0.29
C LYS A 116 -13.72 -7.52 -0.68
N ASN A 117 -13.72 -6.19 -0.70
CA ASN A 117 -12.84 -5.42 -1.57
C ASN A 117 -11.37 -5.55 -1.14
N ILE A 118 -11.11 -5.54 0.16
CA ILE A 118 -9.76 -5.77 0.69
C ILE A 118 -9.22 -7.12 0.21
N LEU A 119 -10.01 -8.18 0.35
CA LEU A 119 -9.59 -9.52 -0.05
C LEU A 119 -9.29 -9.61 -1.53
N LYS A 120 -10.10 -8.97 -2.38
CA LYS A 120 -9.88 -8.92 -3.82
C LYS A 120 -8.58 -8.21 -4.17
N VAL A 121 -8.31 -7.06 -3.55
CA VAL A 121 -7.08 -6.30 -3.80
C VAL A 121 -5.86 -7.08 -3.31
N MET A 122 -5.91 -7.65 -2.11
CA MET A 122 -4.80 -8.45 -1.59
C MET A 122 -4.48 -9.65 -2.47
N SER A 123 -5.51 -10.32 -2.96
CA SER A 123 -5.36 -11.44 -3.89
C SER A 123 -4.69 -10.99 -5.20
N ALA A 124 -5.09 -9.85 -5.74
CA ALA A 124 -4.50 -9.30 -6.96
C ALA A 124 -3.02 -8.94 -6.75
N VAL A 125 -2.68 -8.31 -5.64
CA VAL A 125 -1.29 -7.95 -5.31
C VAL A 125 -0.45 -9.22 -5.15
N SER A 126 -0.99 -10.24 -4.48
CA SER A 126 -0.30 -11.51 -4.32
C SER A 126 0.01 -12.17 -5.66
N ARG A 127 -0.93 -12.13 -6.62
CA ARG A 127 -0.69 -12.66 -7.97
C ARG A 127 0.41 -11.90 -8.70
N ILE A 128 0.43 -10.58 -8.60
CA ILE A 128 1.49 -9.76 -9.20
C ILE A 128 2.84 -10.16 -8.60
N ALA A 129 2.91 -10.31 -7.29
CA ALA A 129 4.14 -10.66 -6.59
C ALA A 129 4.68 -12.04 -6.97
N THR A 130 3.81 -13.01 -7.22
CA THR A 130 4.23 -14.41 -7.42
C THR A 130 4.27 -14.84 -8.87
N LYS A 131 3.39 -14.31 -9.73
CA LYS A 131 3.22 -14.77 -11.11
C LYS A 131 3.68 -13.75 -12.15
N HIS A 132 3.84 -12.50 -11.79
CA HIS A 132 4.16 -11.41 -12.71
C HIS A 132 5.39 -10.63 -12.25
N LYS A 133 6.50 -11.34 -12.05
CA LYS A 133 7.75 -10.73 -11.55
C LYS A 133 8.32 -9.66 -12.50
N ASP A 134 8.13 -9.82 -13.80
CA ASP A 134 8.56 -8.82 -14.79
C ASP A 134 7.77 -7.52 -14.64
N LEU A 135 6.47 -7.64 -14.43
CA LEU A 135 5.60 -6.49 -14.17
C LEU A 135 5.99 -5.80 -12.87
N LEU A 136 6.28 -6.58 -11.84
CA LEU A 136 6.73 -6.06 -10.55
C LEU A 136 8.01 -5.25 -10.70
N ALA A 137 8.98 -5.77 -11.46
CA ALA A 137 10.24 -5.07 -11.72
C ALA A 137 10.00 -3.73 -12.43
N LYS A 138 9.09 -3.69 -13.41
CA LYS A 138 8.73 -2.46 -14.12
C LYS A 138 8.11 -1.42 -13.17
N ILE A 139 7.21 -1.86 -12.29
CA ILE A 139 6.56 -0.95 -11.35
C ILE A 139 7.59 -0.33 -10.40
N LYS A 140 8.52 -1.12 -9.89
CA LYS A 140 9.56 -0.64 -8.97
C LYS A 140 10.47 0.43 -9.58
N GLU A 141 10.67 0.40 -10.88
CA GLU A 141 11.55 1.34 -11.59
C GLU A 141 10.78 2.53 -12.20
N GLU A 142 9.46 2.46 -12.27
CA GLU A 142 8.67 3.50 -12.91
C GLU A 142 8.51 4.72 -12.00
N LYS A 143 8.67 5.91 -12.58
CA LYS A 143 8.54 7.18 -11.85
C LYS A 143 7.26 7.94 -12.21
N ARG A 144 6.44 7.43 -13.13
CA ARG A 144 5.21 8.08 -13.57
C ARG A 144 4.00 7.30 -13.08
N ALA A 145 3.20 7.94 -12.21
CA ALA A 145 2.03 7.30 -11.60
C ALA A 145 1.05 6.72 -12.63
N ALA A 146 0.71 7.50 -13.67
CA ALA A 146 -0.23 7.04 -14.70
C ALA A 146 0.30 5.80 -15.44
N LYS A 147 1.61 5.71 -15.61
CA LYS A 147 2.23 4.56 -16.27
C LYS A 147 2.12 3.30 -15.43
N ILE A 148 2.24 3.43 -14.11
CA ILE A 148 2.07 2.30 -13.19
C ILE A 148 0.65 1.72 -13.33
N VAL A 149 -0.37 2.58 -13.35
CA VAL A 149 -1.75 2.11 -13.57
C VAL A 149 -1.87 1.34 -14.88
N SER A 150 -1.21 1.81 -15.94
CA SER A 150 -1.26 1.15 -17.24
C SER A 150 -0.63 -0.24 -17.25
N TYR A 151 0.30 -0.52 -16.36
CA TYR A 151 0.95 -1.83 -16.25
C TYR A 151 0.04 -2.87 -15.56
N ILE A 152 -0.91 -2.42 -14.78
CA ILE A 152 -1.79 -3.26 -13.99
C ILE A 152 -3.16 -3.39 -14.68
#